data_2296cc8fafe64d2743c37f0becdb7227
#
_entry.id   2296cc8fafe64d2743c37f0becdb7227
#
_cell.length_a   1.000
_cell.length_b   1.000
_cell.length_c   1.000
_cell.angle_alpha   90.00
_cell.angle_beta   90.00
_cell.angle_gamma   90.00
#
_symmetry.space_group_name_H-M   'P 1'
#
loop_
_entity.id
_entity.type
_entity.pdbx_description
1 polymer ?
#
loop_
_entity_poly.entity_id
_entity_poly.type
_entity_poly.pdbx_seq_one_letter_code
_entity_poly.pdbx_strand_id
1 'polypeptide(L)'
;MQRTKLFIIFLIFSIGCPVSLFSQFKVEVPYTEENGKLIVEAKINGCTGHFIVDTGAPCALSHSFIERAGKAKGQEATFQDANGNIMNSQVITLDYLKLGAIEFTGLQAVALPANNIIETFHIDGVIGYNLFRMGCIRLNGKKHTLTFSSKPMVEAADSVYSTPLVKDRYLTLLPITLGKNVKDTVMFDSGASDYYTMSIHQYPRIKHAKARLKVLGSGSGTLSAGAAGVEQSTKKYRLCVPQFSLCQNSFKDVTTITTSAPSSRIGTGFLAFGDIAIDYKKGLFYFIPYEANKVPNLYQPEWDVVIVVSQNKLVAGMVWDTKHSPLRGGEQIVEINGVSYAGDVDMYKAITKGVIPASTNKLSIKYIDPNTAETRSTVIRCK
;
A
#
# COMPACT_ATOMS: atom_id res chain seq x y z
N MET A 1 28.33 8.48 31.05
CA MET A 1 27.59 8.45 29.75
C MET A 1 27.00 7.05 29.55
N GLN A 2 25.80 6.85 30.03
CA GLN A 2 25.07 5.59 29.84
C GLN A 2 24.42 5.59 28.43
N ARG A 3 24.85 4.67 27.59
CA ARG A 3 24.20 4.42 26.29
C ARG A 3 22.90 3.66 26.54
N THR A 4 21.79 4.33 26.44
CA THR A 4 20.47 3.72 26.44
C THR A 4 20.32 2.92 25.15
N LYS A 5 20.38 1.60 25.24
CA LYS A 5 20.05 0.69 24.13
C LYS A 5 18.55 0.71 23.99
N LEU A 6 18.07 1.30 22.88
CA LEU A 6 16.68 1.21 22.48
C LEU A 6 16.41 -0.25 22.08
N PHE A 7 15.82 -1.03 22.98
CA PHE A 7 15.30 -2.34 22.67
C PHE A 7 13.98 -2.15 21.95
N ILE A 8 13.96 -2.46 20.65
CA ILE A 8 12.70 -2.71 19.92
C ILE A 8 12.15 -4.01 20.49
N ILE A 9 11.26 -3.91 21.45
CA ILE A 9 10.54 -5.07 22.00
C ILE A 9 9.42 -5.39 20.98
N PHE A 10 9.75 -6.27 20.02
CA PHE A 10 8.71 -7.07 19.39
C PHE A 10 8.14 -7.96 20.47
N LEU A 11 6.95 -7.64 20.97
CA LEU A 11 6.28 -8.49 21.94
C LEU A 11 6.00 -9.83 21.28
N ILE A 12 6.79 -10.85 21.69
CA ILE A 12 6.61 -12.23 21.25
C ILE A 12 5.36 -12.76 21.97
N PHE A 13 4.20 -12.58 21.35
CA PHE A 13 3.05 -13.38 21.70
C PHE A 13 3.22 -14.76 21.07
N SER A 14 3.67 -15.74 21.86
CA SER A 14 3.45 -17.14 21.53
C SER A 14 1.96 -17.42 21.69
N ILE A 15 1.20 -17.12 20.65
CA ILE A 15 -0.20 -17.49 20.59
C ILE A 15 -0.23 -18.97 20.25
N GLY A 16 -0.53 -19.80 21.24
CA GLY A 16 -1.09 -21.10 20.99
C GLY A 16 -2.42 -20.89 20.29
N CYS A 17 -2.39 -20.79 18.96
CA CYS A 17 -3.60 -20.91 18.17
C CYS A 17 -4.22 -22.25 18.53
N PRO A 18 -5.46 -22.35 19.04
CA PRO A 18 -6.12 -23.62 19.12
C PRO A 18 -6.16 -24.14 17.70
N VAL A 19 -5.44 -25.20 17.41
CA VAL A 19 -5.51 -25.90 16.14
C VAL A 19 -6.89 -26.53 16.10
N SER A 20 -7.92 -25.76 15.79
CA SER A 20 -9.13 -26.32 15.24
C SER A 20 -8.67 -27.06 14.00
N LEU A 21 -8.89 -28.37 13.95
CA LEU A 21 -8.72 -29.19 12.75
C LEU A 21 -9.63 -28.57 11.69
N PHE A 22 -9.13 -27.55 10.98
CA PHE A 22 -9.85 -26.98 9.86
C PHE A 22 -10.02 -28.09 8.84
N SER A 23 -11.25 -28.56 8.67
CA SER A 23 -11.62 -29.29 7.48
C SER A 23 -11.14 -28.49 6.27
N GLN A 24 -10.75 -29.18 5.20
CA GLN A 24 -10.32 -28.52 3.99
C GLN A 24 -11.36 -27.46 3.59
N PHE A 25 -10.92 -26.23 3.40
CA PHE A 25 -11.79 -25.14 2.97
C PHE A 25 -11.28 -24.51 1.68
N LYS A 26 -12.21 -23.99 0.91
CA LYS A 26 -11.97 -23.08 -0.22
C LYS A 26 -13.15 -22.14 -0.28
N VAL A 27 -12.88 -20.85 -0.30
CA VAL A 27 -13.87 -19.80 -0.49
C VAL A 27 -13.40 -18.85 -1.59
N GLU A 28 -14.31 -18.41 -2.43
CA GLU A 28 -14.09 -17.34 -3.38
C GLU A 28 -15.11 -16.25 -3.10
N VAL A 29 -14.62 -15.03 -2.92
CA VAL A 29 -15.43 -13.83 -2.68
C VAL A 29 -15.09 -12.77 -3.71
N PRO A 30 -16.08 -12.01 -4.21
CA PRO A 30 -15.81 -10.86 -5.05
C PRO A 30 -15.10 -9.77 -4.25
N TYR A 31 -14.31 -8.96 -4.93
CA TYR A 31 -13.84 -7.68 -4.39
C TYR A 31 -14.21 -6.54 -5.33
N THR A 32 -14.42 -5.36 -4.78
CA THR A 32 -14.46 -4.11 -5.53
C THR A 32 -13.08 -3.45 -5.47
N GLU A 33 -12.79 -2.62 -6.46
CA GLU A 33 -11.57 -1.82 -6.47
C GLU A 33 -11.92 -0.35 -6.29
N GLU A 34 -11.54 0.22 -5.16
CA GLU A 34 -11.83 1.60 -4.81
C GLU A 34 -10.55 2.33 -4.38
N ASN A 35 -10.22 3.40 -5.09
CA ASN A 35 -8.99 4.19 -4.83
C ASN A 35 -7.72 3.32 -4.79
N GLY A 36 -7.63 2.29 -5.65
CA GLY A 36 -6.54 1.33 -5.70
C GLY A 36 -6.48 0.36 -4.53
N LYS A 37 -7.57 0.21 -3.77
CA LYS A 37 -7.71 -0.79 -2.70
C LYS A 37 -8.68 -1.89 -3.13
N LEU A 38 -8.33 -3.13 -2.82
CA LEU A 38 -9.22 -4.28 -3.01
C LEU A 38 -10.11 -4.41 -1.76
N ILE A 39 -11.41 -4.25 -1.93
CA ILE A 39 -12.38 -4.24 -0.84
C ILE A 39 -13.25 -5.50 -0.92
N VAL A 40 -13.32 -6.25 0.16
CA VAL A 40 -14.20 -7.40 0.32
C VAL A 40 -15.23 -7.17 1.41
N GLU A 41 -16.40 -7.79 1.26
CA GLU A 41 -17.38 -7.87 2.34
C GLU A 41 -17.03 -9.05 3.27
N ALA A 42 -17.08 -8.82 4.56
CA ALA A 42 -16.96 -9.86 5.56
C ALA A 42 -17.89 -9.56 6.75
N LYS A 43 -18.18 -10.61 7.54
CA LYS A 43 -18.98 -10.48 8.77
C LYS A 43 -18.11 -10.78 9.98
N ILE A 44 -18.03 -9.84 10.92
CA ILE A 44 -17.25 -9.97 12.15
C ILE A 44 -18.18 -9.76 13.34
N ASN A 45 -18.21 -10.70 14.28
CA ASN A 45 -19.04 -10.65 15.49
C ASN A 45 -20.51 -10.25 15.23
N GLY A 46 -21.09 -10.75 14.13
CA GLY A 46 -22.48 -10.43 13.75
C GLY A 46 -22.67 -9.22 12.84
N CYS A 47 -21.68 -8.33 12.72
CA CYS A 47 -21.76 -7.14 11.88
C CYS A 47 -21.11 -7.36 10.52
N THR A 48 -21.83 -7.01 9.46
CA THR A 48 -21.27 -6.97 8.10
C THR A 48 -20.53 -5.66 7.88
N GLY A 49 -19.38 -5.74 7.19
CA GLY A 49 -18.56 -4.57 6.88
C GLY A 49 -17.72 -4.76 5.63
N HIS A 50 -17.06 -3.66 5.22
CA HIS A 50 -16.19 -3.57 4.06
C HIS A 50 -14.73 -3.45 4.48
N PHE A 51 -13.88 -4.36 4.02
CA PHE A 51 -12.51 -4.50 4.50
C PHE A 51 -11.51 -4.49 3.36
N ILE A 52 -10.41 -3.77 3.55
CA ILE A 52 -9.27 -3.83 2.64
C ILE A 52 -8.60 -5.20 2.74
N VAL A 53 -8.31 -5.82 1.61
CA VAL A 53 -7.44 -7.01 1.51
C VAL A 53 -5.99 -6.54 1.54
N ASP A 54 -5.29 -6.79 2.66
CA ASP A 54 -3.94 -6.24 2.87
C ASP A 54 -2.97 -7.30 3.42
N THR A 55 -2.10 -7.80 2.54
CA THR A 55 -1.05 -8.76 2.91
C THR A 55 0.14 -8.13 3.63
N GLY A 56 0.23 -6.81 3.66
CA GLY A 56 1.27 -6.04 4.34
C GLY A 56 0.92 -5.64 5.78
N ALA A 57 -0.35 -5.78 6.18
CA ALA A 57 -0.85 -5.41 7.50
C ALA A 57 -1.50 -6.59 8.24
N PRO A 58 -1.58 -6.58 9.58
CA PRO A 58 -2.44 -7.50 10.32
C PRO A 58 -3.93 -7.16 10.10
N CYS A 59 -4.84 -8.04 10.46
CA CYS A 59 -6.25 -7.69 10.57
C CYS A 59 -6.39 -6.49 11.51
N ALA A 60 -7.21 -5.52 11.10
CA ALA A 60 -7.48 -4.32 11.88
C ALA A 60 -8.94 -3.89 11.72
N LEU A 61 -9.52 -3.29 12.75
CA LEU A 61 -10.88 -2.79 12.73
C LEU A 61 -10.89 -1.29 13.01
N SER A 62 -11.72 -0.54 12.29
CA SER A 62 -11.95 0.86 12.57
C SER A 62 -12.66 1.04 13.91
N HIS A 63 -12.49 2.19 14.52
CA HIS A 63 -13.14 2.50 15.79
C HIS A 63 -14.68 2.43 15.68
N SER A 64 -15.25 3.02 14.64
CA SER A 64 -16.68 2.99 14.36
C SER A 64 -17.23 1.59 14.12
N PHE A 65 -16.45 0.69 13.50
CA PHE A 65 -16.85 -0.70 13.33
C PHE A 65 -16.86 -1.45 14.66
N ILE A 66 -15.84 -1.26 15.51
CA ILE A 66 -15.76 -1.89 16.84
C ILE A 66 -16.97 -1.47 17.70
N GLU A 67 -17.39 -0.20 17.63
CA GLU A 67 -18.58 0.26 18.36
C GLU A 67 -19.86 -0.46 17.90
N ARG A 68 -20.01 -0.74 16.61
CA ARG A 68 -21.15 -1.48 16.04
C ARG A 68 -21.12 -2.97 16.33
N ALA A 69 -19.92 -3.58 16.28
CA ALA A 69 -19.72 -5.03 16.44
C ALA A 69 -19.67 -5.47 17.91
N GLY A 70 -19.75 -4.52 18.86
CA GLY A 70 -19.60 -4.78 20.28
C GLY A 70 -18.14 -4.73 20.74
N LYS A 71 -17.92 -4.18 21.93
CA LYS A 71 -16.59 -3.98 22.51
C LYS A 71 -15.91 -5.29 22.85
N ALA A 72 -14.85 -5.63 22.13
CA ALA A 72 -13.92 -6.68 22.54
C ALA A 72 -12.93 -6.12 23.59
N LYS A 73 -12.57 -6.93 24.57
CA LYS A 73 -11.47 -6.60 25.50
C LYS A 73 -10.16 -6.73 24.73
N GLY A 74 -9.34 -5.68 24.76
CA GLY A 74 -8.04 -5.64 24.10
C GLY A 74 -6.89 -5.57 25.09
N GLN A 75 -5.69 -5.91 24.60
CA GLN A 75 -4.42 -5.68 25.29
C GLN A 75 -3.68 -4.57 24.55
N GLU A 76 -3.12 -3.63 25.30
CA GLU A 76 -2.33 -2.54 24.72
C GLU A 76 -1.09 -3.07 24.01
N ALA A 77 -0.79 -2.51 22.84
CA ALA A 77 0.37 -2.82 22.05
C ALA A 77 0.82 -1.60 21.25
N THR A 78 2.11 -1.55 20.93
CA THR A 78 2.70 -0.51 20.10
C THR A 78 2.95 -1.05 18.70
N PHE A 79 2.51 -0.31 17.70
CA PHE A 79 2.63 -0.65 16.29
C PHE A 79 3.41 0.42 15.54
N GLN A 80 3.96 0.03 14.41
CA GLN A 80 4.54 0.93 13.43
C GLN A 80 3.77 0.81 12.14
N ASP A 81 3.34 1.94 11.57
CA ASP A 81 2.65 1.95 10.27
C ASP A 81 3.62 1.81 9.08
N ALA A 82 3.07 1.76 7.87
CA ALA A 82 3.83 1.64 6.63
C ALA A 82 4.83 2.79 6.37
N ASN A 83 4.65 3.92 7.05
CA ASN A 83 5.51 5.10 6.95
C ASN A 83 6.56 5.18 8.07
N GLY A 84 6.55 4.22 9.00
CA GLY A 84 7.43 4.20 10.15
C GLY A 84 6.93 5.00 11.35
N ASN A 85 5.71 5.54 11.31
CA ASN A 85 5.11 6.24 12.43
C ASN A 85 4.70 5.25 13.52
N ILE A 86 4.91 5.59 14.77
CA ILE A 86 4.56 4.76 15.93
C ILE A 86 3.14 5.12 16.38
N MET A 87 2.32 4.11 16.64
CA MET A 87 1.00 4.25 17.25
C MET A 87 0.82 3.25 18.38
N ASN A 88 0.19 3.71 19.45
CA ASN A 88 -0.30 2.84 20.53
C ASN A 88 -1.75 2.50 20.25
N SER A 89 -2.08 1.23 20.37
CA SER A 89 -3.44 0.73 20.14
C SER A 89 -3.66 -0.55 20.92
N GLN A 90 -4.82 -1.18 20.73
CA GLN A 90 -5.17 -2.44 21.37
C GLN A 90 -5.20 -3.57 20.34
N VAL A 91 -4.75 -4.75 20.77
CA VAL A 91 -5.02 -6.00 20.07
C VAL A 91 -6.27 -6.61 20.69
N ILE A 92 -7.29 -6.80 19.90
CA ILE A 92 -8.56 -7.41 20.28
C ILE A 92 -8.68 -8.81 19.67
N THR A 93 -9.36 -9.71 20.36
CA THR A 93 -9.68 -11.04 19.84
C THR A 93 -11.11 -11.03 19.31
N LEU A 94 -11.29 -11.46 18.06
CA LEU A 94 -12.58 -11.58 17.42
C LEU A 94 -13.23 -12.91 17.84
N ASP A 95 -14.52 -12.88 18.16
CA ASP A 95 -15.26 -14.12 18.40
C ASP A 95 -15.26 -14.96 17.12
N TYR A 96 -15.60 -14.31 16.01
CA TYR A 96 -15.44 -14.89 14.68
C TYR A 96 -15.28 -13.82 13.57
N LEU A 97 -14.64 -14.23 12.47
CA LEU A 97 -14.62 -13.55 11.18
C LEU A 97 -15.16 -14.53 10.14
N LYS A 98 -16.21 -14.16 9.44
CA LYS A 98 -16.77 -14.95 8.35
C LYS A 98 -16.45 -14.28 7.01
N LEU A 99 -15.71 -15.00 6.15
CA LEU A 99 -15.39 -14.61 4.78
C LEU A 99 -16.13 -15.54 3.83
N GLY A 100 -17.12 -15.01 3.11
CA GLY A 100 -18.04 -15.84 2.35
C GLY A 100 -18.72 -16.92 3.21
N ALA A 101 -18.55 -18.20 2.89
CA ALA A 101 -19.12 -19.31 3.63
C ALA A 101 -18.26 -19.79 4.80
N ILE A 102 -17.01 -19.32 4.94
CA ILE A 102 -16.05 -19.85 5.93
C ILE A 102 -15.95 -18.92 7.13
N GLU A 103 -15.97 -19.52 8.31
CA GLU A 103 -15.84 -18.85 9.60
C GLU A 103 -14.50 -19.17 10.27
N PHE A 104 -13.82 -18.16 10.79
CA PHE A 104 -12.56 -18.23 11.50
C PHE A 104 -12.77 -17.65 12.90
N THR A 105 -12.38 -18.39 13.93
CA THR A 105 -12.54 -18.01 15.34
C THR A 105 -11.20 -17.67 15.99
N GLY A 106 -11.24 -16.85 17.03
CA GLY A 106 -10.05 -16.50 17.81
C GLY A 106 -8.99 -15.68 17.05
N LEU A 107 -9.37 -15.06 15.94
CA LEU A 107 -8.46 -14.22 15.17
C LEU A 107 -8.22 -12.90 15.92
N GLN A 108 -6.99 -12.45 15.92
CA GLN A 108 -6.63 -11.16 16.50
C GLN A 108 -6.70 -10.04 15.46
N ALA A 109 -7.13 -8.87 15.91
CA ALA A 109 -7.17 -7.65 15.10
C ALA A 109 -6.65 -6.46 15.91
N VAL A 110 -6.07 -5.49 15.21
CA VAL A 110 -5.66 -4.20 15.79
C VAL A 110 -6.87 -3.28 15.80
N ALA A 111 -7.18 -2.68 16.96
CA ALA A 111 -8.18 -1.63 17.04
C ALA A 111 -7.56 -0.31 16.54
N LEU A 112 -8.03 0.20 15.42
CA LEU A 112 -7.52 1.48 14.90
C LEU A 112 -8.10 2.64 15.72
N PRO A 113 -7.32 3.72 15.91
CA PRO A 113 -7.80 4.89 16.65
C PRO A 113 -8.96 5.55 15.92
N ALA A 114 -9.79 6.31 16.65
CA ALA A 114 -10.83 7.14 16.08
C ALA A 114 -10.23 8.16 15.08
N ASN A 115 -11.01 8.53 14.07
CA ASN A 115 -10.60 9.43 12.99
C ASN A 115 -9.42 8.91 12.17
N ASN A 116 -9.25 7.60 12.11
CA ASN A 116 -8.27 6.99 11.22
C ASN A 116 -8.63 7.25 9.76
N ILE A 117 -7.60 7.32 8.89
CA ILE A 117 -7.79 7.64 7.47
C ILE A 117 -8.75 6.68 6.75
N ILE A 118 -8.81 5.40 7.14
CA ILE A 118 -9.72 4.44 6.50
C ILE A 118 -11.19 4.77 6.77
N GLU A 119 -11.54 5.37 7.92
CA GLU A 119 -12.90 5.80 8.21
C GLU A 119 -13.37 6.93 7.29
N THR A 120 -12.44 7.79 6.83
CA THR A 120 -12.72 8.81 5.81
C THR A 120 -13.21 8.18 4.50
N PHE A 121 -12.79 6.95 4.21
CA PHE A 121 -13.20 6.20 3.02
C PHE A 121 -14.33 5.20 3.27
N HIS A 122 -15.01 5.30 4.41
CA HIS A 122 -16.08 4.39 4.81
C HIS A 122 -15.65 2.91 4.84
N ILE A 123 -14.39 2.67 5.18
CA ILE A 123 -13.81 1.34 5.33
C ILE A 123 -13.84 0.92 6.79
N ASP A 124 -14.33 -0.28 7.03
CA ASP A 124 -14.54 -0.84 8.36
C ASP A 124 -13.29 -1.48 8.96
N GLY A 125 -12.29 -1.77 8.15
CA GLY A 125 -11.04 -2.34 8.62
C GLY A 125 -10.21 -3.00 7.52
N VAL A 126 -9.37 -3.90 7.97
CA VAL A 126 -8.39 -4.64 7.14
C VAL A 126 -8.51 -6.13 7.42
N ILE A 127 -8.58 -6.95 6.39
CA ILE A 127 -8.34 -8.39 6.45
C ILE A 127 -6.90 -8.63 6.02
N GLY A 128 -6.07 -9.06 6.98
CA GLY A 128 -4.63 -9.00 6.85
C GLY A 128 -3.90 -10.34 6.86
N TYR A 129 -2.56 -10.24 6.90
CA TYR A 129 -1.67 -11.38 6.78
C TYR A 129 -1.91 -12.49 7.81
N ASN A 130 -2.35 -12.15 9.02
CA ASN A 130 -2.57 -13.12 10.08
C ASN A 130 -3.74 -14.08 9.81
N LEU A 131 -4.71 -13.67 8.96
CA LEU A 131 -5.68 -14.61 8.38
C LEU A 131 -5.07 -15.35 7.19
N PHE A 132 -4.52 -14.64 6.21
CA PHE A 132 -4.10 -15.24 4.94
C PHE A 132 -2.98 -16.26 5.07
N ARG A 133 -2.09 -16.10 6.05
CA ARG A 133 -1.01 -17.07 6.35
C ARG A 133 -1.49 -18.44 6.81
N MET A 134 -2.76 -18.60 7.12
CA MET A 134 -3.35 -19.90 7.46
C MET A 134 -3.51 -20.81 6.23
N GLY A 135 -3.34 -20.28 5.00
CA GLY A 135 -3.56 -21.04 3.77
C GLY A 135 -2.87 -20.47 2.53
N CYS A 136 -3.61 -20.52 1.46
CA CYS A 136 -3.23 -20.01 0.15
C CYS A 136 -4.25 -18.99 -0.32
N ILE A 137 -3.79 -17.88 -0.89
CA ILE A 137 -4.66 -16.87 -1.50
C ILE A 137 -4.38 -16.76 -3.00
N ARG A 138 -5.41 -16.42 -3.78
CA ARG A 138 -5.31 -16.03 -5.18
C ARG A 138 -6.15 -14.78 -5.40
N LEU A 139 -5.55 -13.76 -5.95
CA LEU A 139 -6.19 -12.54 -6.43
C LEU A 139 -6.31 -12.66 -7.95
N ASN A 140 -7.53 -12.64 -8.46
CA ASN A 140 -7.80 -12.68 -9.90
C ASN A 140 -8.22 -11.28 -10.36
N GLY A 141 -7.34 -10.62 -11.13
CA GLY A 141 -7.56 -9.24 -11.58
C GLY A 141 -8.66 -9.12 -12.66
N LYS A 142 -8.93 -10.17 -13.46
CA LYS A 142 -9.99 -10.14 -14.48
C LYS A 142 -11.38 -10.41 -13.92
N LYS A 143 -11.46 -11.33 -12.95
CA LYS A 143 -12.75 -11.71 -12.32
C LYS A 143 -13.08 -10.85 -11.11
N HIS A 144 -12.12 -10.05 -10.61
CA HIS A 144 -12.22 -9.32 -9.36
C HIS A 144 -12.64 -10.24 -8.21
N THR A 145 -11.89 -11.35 -8.01
CA THR A 145 -12.15 -12.30 -6.94
C THR A 145 -10.92 -12.57 -6.10
N LEU A 146 -11.13 -12.70 -4.79
CA LEU A 146 -10.20 -13.26 -3.82
C LEU A 146 -10.60 -14.71 -3.55
N THR A 147 -9.74 -15.65 -3.87
CA THR A 147 -9.90 -17.04 -3.41
C THR A 147 -8.98 -17.30 -2.24
N PHE A 148 -9.52 -17.86 -1.14
CA PHE A 148 -8.75 -18.29 0.02
C PHE A 148 -8.99 -19.77 0.28
N SER A 149 -7.91 -20.57 0.42
CA SER A 149 -8.00 -22.01 0.48
C SER A 149 -6.97 -22.60 1.46
N SER A 150 -7.33 -23.69 2.11
CA SER A 150 -6.40 -24.49 2.89
C SER A 150 -5.44 -25.33 2.04
N LYS A 151 -5.71 -25.47 0.74
CA LYS A 151 -4.89 -26.23 -0.23
C LYS A 151 -4.31 -25.32 -1.30
N PRO A 152 -3.18 -25.71 -1.92
CA PRO A 152 -2.63 -25.04 -3.09
C PRO A 152 -3.68 -24.90 -4.22
N MET A 153 -3.61 -23.78 -4.94
CA MET A 153 -4.59 -23.44 -5.99
C MET A 153 -3.95 -23.21 -7.35
N VAL A 154 -2.61 -23.33 -7.44
CA VAL A 154 -1.87 -23.14 -8.69
C VAL A 154 -1.67 -24.51 -9.34
N GLU A 155 -2.00 -24.59 -10.61
CA GLU A 155 -1.83 -25.80 -11.41
C GLU A 155 -0.36 -26.07 -11.70
N ALA A 156 -0.02 -27.32 -12.02
CA ALA A 156 1.36 -27.71 -12.28
C ALA A 156 1.98 -26.94 -13.47
N ALA A 157 1.21 -26.64 -14.49
CA ALA A 157 1.64 -25.86 -15.65
C ALA A 157 2.08 -24.44 -15.29
N ASP A 158 1.43 -23.83 -14.28
CA ASP A 158 1.69 -22.45 -13.85
C ASP A 158 2.84 -22.38 -12.82
N SER A 159 3.35 -23.52 -12.38
CA SER A 159 4.42 -23.57 -11.35
C SER A 159 5.70 -22.86 -11.77
N VAL A 160 5.97 -22.73 -13.07
CA VAL A 160 7.12 -21.99 -13.62
C VAL A 160 7.07 -20.50 -13.27
N TYR A 161 5.88 -19.93 -13.04
CA TYR A 161 5.70 -18.53 -12.70
C TYR A 161 5.81 -18.26 -11.19
N SER A 162 6.62 -19.04 -10.50
CA SER A 162 6.80 -18.92 -9.06
C SER A 162 8.16 -18.35 -8.66
N THR A 163 8.21 -17.83 -7.44
CA THR A 163 9.45 -17.52 -6.72
C THR A 163 9.30 -17.89 -5.25
N PRO A 164 10.35 -18.40 -4.58
CA PRO A 164 10.26 -18.67 -3.15
C PRO A 164 10.11 -17.37 -2.35
N LEU A 165 9.29 -17.42 -1.31
CA LEU A 165 9.22 -16.36 -0.32
C LEU A 165 10.51 -16.36 0.52
N VAL A 166 10.98 -15.18 0.85
CA VAL A 166 12.01 -15.00 1.88
C VAL A 166 11.36 -15.20 3.25
N LYS A 167 11.99 -16.03 4.08
CA LYS A 167 11.44 -16.35 5.39
C LYS A 167 11.32 -15.11 6.27
N ASP A 168 10.11 -14.76 6.61
CA ASP A 168 9.76 -13.69 7.55
C ASP A 168 8.53 -14.10 8.35
N ARG A 169 8.40 -13.58 9.58
CA ARG A 169 7.28 -13.91 10.46
C ARG A 169 5.97 -13.22 10.06
N TYR A 170 6.07 -12.00 9.53
CA TYR A 170 4.93 -11.12 9.29
C TYR A 170 4.79 -10.71 7.83
N LEU A 171 5.90 -10.37 7.18
CA LEU A 171 5.89 -9.81 5.84
C LEU A 171 5.92 -10.89 4.75
N THR A 172 5.24 -10.64 3.66
CA THR A 172 5.28 -11.47 2.45
C THR A 172 6.42 -10.97 1.58
N LEU A 173 7.65 -11.42 1.89
CA LEU A 173 8.87 -10.98 1.21
C LEU A 173 9.22 -11.91 0.06
N LEU A 174 9.61 -11.34 -1.09
CA LEU A 174 10.05 -12.09 -2.26
C LEU A 174 11.16 -11.35 -3.02
N PRO A 175 12.01 -12.07 -3.76
CA PRO A 175 13.04 -11.47 -4.60
C PRO A 175 12.45 -11.02 -5.94
N ILE A 176 12.85 -9.83 -6.39
CA ILE A 176 12.66 -9.32 -7.75
C ILE A 176 14.00 -9.04 -8.40
N THR A 177 14.01 -8.82 -9.72
CA THR A 177 15.23 -8.44 -10.44
C THR A 177 15.06 -7.11 -11.15
N LEU A 178 16.01 -6.20 -10.94
CA LEU A 178 16.10 -4.88 -11.57
C LEU A 178 17.27 -4.88 -12.55
N GLY A 179 17.07 -4.36 -13.75
CA GLY A 179 18.06 -4.46 -14.81
C GLY A 179 18.37 -5.92 -15.16
N LYS A 180 19.63 -6.22 -15.46
CA LYS A 180 20.02 -7.60 -15.83
C LYS A 180 20.05 -8.55 -14.64
N ASN A 181 20.63 -8.14 -13.50
CA ASN A 181 20.97 -9.07 -12.41
C ASN A 181 20.87 -8.46 -11.00
N VAL A 182 20.39 -7.23 -10.85
CA VAL A 182 20.33 -6.59 -9.52
C VAL A 182 19.11 -7.08 -8.77
N LYS A 183 19.32 -7.78 -7.67
CA LYS A 183 18.21 -8.27 -6.83
C LYS A 183 17.79 -7.21 -5.83
N ASP A 184 16.47 -7.10 -5.63
CA ASP A 184 15.86 -6.43 -4.48
C ASP A 184 14.91 -7.42 -3.79
N THR A 185 14.84 -7.36 -2.47
CA THR A 185 13.85 -8.11 -1.69
C THR A 185 12.72 -7.15 -1.36
N VAL A 186 11.54 -7.46 -1.86
CA VAL A 186 10.37 -6.61 -1.74
C VAL A 186 9.28 -7.28 -0.92
N MET A 187 8.47 -6.48 -0.27
CA MET A 187 7.21 -6.93 0.33
C MET A 187 6.11 -6.92 -0.75
N PHE A 188 5.35 -7.99 -0.88
CA PHE A 188 4.07 -7.92 -1.56
C PHE A 188 3.02 -7.36 -0.62
N ASP A 189 2.44 -6.25 -1.01
CA ASP A 189 1.48 -5.46 -0.24
C ASP A 189 0.21 -5.28 -1.08
N SER A 190 -0.83 -6.09 -0.82
CA SER A 190 -2.10 -5.95 -1.53
C SER A 190 -2.92 -4.73 -1.09
N GLY A 191 -2.52 -4.08 0.00
CA GLY A 191 -3.03 -2.77 0.40
C GLY A 191 -2.44 -1.60 -0.42
N ALA A 192 -1.47 -1.84 -1.30
CA ALA A 192 -0.86 -0.86 -2.21
C ALA A 192 -1.21 -1.15 -3.67
N SER A 193 -1.44 -0.11 -4.49
CA SER A 193 -1.78 -0.23 -5.91
C SER A 193 -0.60 0.02 -6.85
N ASP A 194 0.56 0.41 -6.32
CA ASP A 194 1.77 0.66 -7.12
C ASP A 194 2.28 -0.62 -7.78
N TYR A 195 3.03 -0.49 -8.88
CA TYR A 195 3.82 -1.60 -9.39
C TYR A 195 5.02 -1.88 -8.51
N TYR A 196 5.80 -0.88 -8.23
CA TYR A 196 6.99 -0.99 -7.40
C TYR A 196 7.27 0.33 -6.68
N THR A 197 7.57 0.24 -5.40
CA THR A 197 8.02 1.37 -4.60
C THR A 197 9.35 0.99 -3.94
N MET A 198 10.40 1.77 -4.17
CA MET A 198 11.75 1.47 -3.70
C MET A 198 11.98 2.04 -2.30
N SER A 199 12.51 1.26 -1.37
CA SER A 199 13.03 1.82 -0.11
C SER A 199 14.22 2.74 -0.39
N ILE A 200 14.23 3.93 0.21
CA ILE A 200 15.38 4.84 0.10
C ILE A 200 16.66 4.20 0.64
N HIS A 201 16.55 3.27 1.59
CA HIS A 201 17.68 2.52 2.15
C HIS A 201 18.30 1.55 1.13
N GLN A 202 17.53 1.06 0.16
CA GLN A 202 18.01 0.18 -0.91
C GLN A 202 18.56 0.96 -2.11
N TYR A 203 18.15 2.22 -2.30
CA TYR A 203 18.50 3.01 -3.47
C TYR A 203 20.01 3.12 -3.71
N PRO A 204 20.89 3.44 -2.71
CA PRO A 204 22.33 3.52 -2.93
C PRO A 204 22.92 2.21 -3.43
N ARG A 205 22.54 1.08 -2.83
CA ARG A 205 22.99 -0.26 -3.21
C ARG A 205 22.59 -0.62 -4.63
N ILE A 206 21.31 -0.40 -4.97
CA ILE A 206 20.74 -0.73 -6.28
C ILE A 206 21.38 0.15 -7.38
N LYS A 207 21.56 1.44 -7.09
CA LYS A 207 22.23 2.38 -7.99
C LYS A 207 23.68 1.98 -8.22
N HIS A 208 24.44 1.64 -7.16
CA HIS A 208 25.84 1.21 -7.25
C HIS A 208 25.98 -0.10 -8.03
N ALA A 209 25.05 -1.04 -7.87
CA ALA A 209 25.01 -2.31 -8.60
C ALA A 209 24.64 -2.17 -10.10
N LYS A 210 24.51 -0.93 -10.61
CA LYS A 210 24.27 -0.60 -12.00
C LYS A 210 22.96 -1.17 -12.57
N ALA A 211 21.88 -1.11 -11.82
CA ALA A 211 20.53 -1.46 -12.28
C ALA A 211 20.01 -0.58 -13.43
N ARG A 212 20.85 0.38 -13.91
CA ARG A 212 20.55 1.32 -15.00
C ARG A 212 19.32 2.21 -14.72
N LEU A 213 19.10 2.54 -13.45
CA LEU A 213 18.03 3.43 -13.06
C LEU A 213 18.18 4.79 -13.75
N LYS A 214 17.08 5.33 -14.30
CA LYS A 214 16.99 6.71 -14.78
C LYS A 214 16.36 7.57 -13.70
N VAL A 215 17.00 8.65 -13.28
CA VAL A 215 16.42 9.62 -12.34
C VAL A 215 15.52 10.57 -13.16
N LEU A 216 14.23 10.55 -12.86
CA LEU A 216 13.22 11.40 -13.51
C LEU A 216 13.00 12.70 -12.72
N GLY A 217 13.29 12.70 -11.42
CA GLY A 217 13.16 13.86 -10.56
C GLY A 217 13.64 13.57 -9.15
N SER A 218 13.86 14.62 -8.38
CA SER A 218 14.14 14.52 -6.94
C SER A 218 13.61 15.74 -6.21
N GLY A 219 13.16 15.54 -4.99
CA GLY A 219 12.63 16.59 -4.15
C GLY A 219 12.55 16.16 -2.70
N SER A 220 11.99 17.02 -1.86
CA SER A 220 11.62 16.70 -0.48
C SER A 220 10.15 17.01 -0.29
N GLY A 221 9.45 16.13 0.41
CA GLY A 221 8.01 16.29 0.63
C GLY A 221 7.37 15.01 1.14
N THR A 222 6.04 15.06 1.16
CA THR A 222 5.13 14.03 1.66
C THR A 222 4.23 13.54 0.54
N LEU A 223 4.10 12.23 0.39
CA LEU A 223 3.28 11.59 -0.67
C LEU A 223 2.23 10.63 -0.12
N SER A 224 2.35 10.20 1.13
CA SER A 224 1.48 9.15 1.67
C SER A 224 1.01 9.44 3.09
N ALA A 225 -0.11 8.82 3.45
CA ALA A 225 -0.58 8.73 4.81
C ALA A 225 -0.78 7.25 5.17
N GLY A 226 -0.37 6.87 6.38
CA GLY A 226 -0.55 5.54 6.96
C GLY A 226 -1.58 5.53 8.07
N ALA A 227 -1.70 4.42 8.77
CA ALA A 227 -2.63 4.26 9.89
C ALA A 227 -2.36 5.22 11.05
N ALA A 228 -1.09 5.62 11.25
CA ALA A 228 -0.65 6.55 12.28
C ALA A 228 -0.47 8.00 11.78
N GLY A 229 -0.96 8.33 10.58
CA GLY A 229 -0.94 9.67 10.02
C GLY A 229 -0.05 9.84 8.79
N VAL A 230 0.25 11.10 8.48
CA VAL A 230 1.01 11.50 7.30
C VAL A 230 2.48 11.16 7.49
N GLU A 231 3.15 10.70 6.42
CA GLU A 231 4.60 10.45 6.46
C GLU A 231 5.39 11.75 6.72
N GLN A 232 6.56 11.62 7.32
CA GLN A 232 7.47 12.75 7.47
C GLN A 232 8.01 13.19 6.12
N SER A 233 8.18 14.52 5.94
CA SER A 233 8.81 15.08 4.74
C SER A 233 10.27 14.63 4.66
N THR A 234 10.59 13.85 3.62
CA THR A 234 11.94 13.33 3.39
C THR A 234 12.35 13.53 1.94
N LYS A 235 13.68 13.44 1.69
CA LYS A 235 14.21 13.46 0.34
C LYS A 235 13.78 12.18 -0.41
N LYS A 236 13.20 12.37 -1.60
CA LYS A 236 12.73 11.30 -2.46
C LYS A 236 13.30 11.43 -3.87
N TYR A 237 13.36 10.30 -4.56
CA TYR A 237 13.70 10.22 -5.98
C TYR A 237 12.54 9.60 -6.74
N ARG A 238 12.20 10.19 -7.87
CA ARG A 238 11.38 9.57 -8.89
C ARG A 238 12.29 8.92 -9.91
N LEU A 239 12.10 7.64 -10.17
CA LEU A 239 13.00 6.80 -10.94
C LEU A 239 12.22 6.04 -12.02
N CYS A 240 12.91 5.71 -13.12
CA CYS A 240 12.45 4.70 -14.07
C CYS A 240 13.42 3.50 -14.00
N VAL A 241 12.86 2.32 -13.84
CA VAL A 241 13.55 1.04 -13.91
C VAL A 241 13.34 0.45 -15.31
N PRO A 242 14.35 0.50 -16.21
CA PRO A 242 14.16 0.10 -17.60
C PRO A 242 13.81 -1.37 -17.80
N GLN A 243 14.27 -2.23 -16.90
CA GLN A 243 14.01 -3.68 -16.91
C GLN A 243 13.65 -4.12 -15.50
N PHE A 244 12.52 -4.77 -15.36
CA PHE A 244 12.00 -5.30 -14.10
C PHE A 244 11.51 -6.72 -14.32
N SER A 245 11.84 -7.66 -13.42
CA SER A 245 11.37 -9.03 -13.54
C SER A 245 10.75 -9.52 -12.24
N LEU A 246 9.58 -10.15 -12.35
CA LEU A 246 8.80 -10.77 -11.29
C LEU A 246 8.39 -12.19 -11.74
N CYS A 247 8.77 -13.23 -11.00
CA CYS A 247 8.37 -14.62 -11.26
C CYS A 247 8.51 -15.02 -12.74
N GLN A 248 9.70 -14.88 -13.32
CA GLN A 248 10.03 -15.15 -14.74
C GLN A 248 9.35 -14.19 -15.76
N ASN A 249 8.47 -13.30 -15.31
CA ASN A 249 7.85 -12.31 -16.18
C ASN A 249 8.70 -11.04 -16.23
N SER A 250 8.74 -10.41 -17.39
CA SER A 250 9.51 -9.19 -17.62
C SER A 250 8.61 -8.00 -17.89
N PHE A 251 9.00 -6.85 -17.36
CA PHE A 251 8.34 -5.55 -17.56
C PHE A 251 9.39 -4.51 -17.90
N LYS A 252 9.01 -3.46 -18.60
CA LYS A 252 9.93 -2.38 -18.98
C LYS A 252 9.43 -1.01 -18.51
N ASP A 253 10.38 -0.14 -18.28
CA ASP A 253 10.19 1.27 -17.92
C ASP A 253 9.28 1.46 -16.70
N VAL A 254 9.46 0.63 -15.65
CA VAL A 254 8.68 0.74 -14.42
C VAL A 254 9.01 2.04 -13.72
N THR A 255 8.06 2.96 -13.67
CA THR A 255 8.18 4.19 -12.88
C THR A 255 8.02 3.86 -11.39
N THR A 256 8.91 4.39 -10.57
CA THR A 256 8.90 4.19 -9.12
C THR A 256 9.33 5.45 -8.38
N ILE A 257 8.94 5.53 -7.12
CA ILE A 257 9.42 6.54 -6.18
C ILE A 257 10.16 5.86 -5.03
N THR A 258 11.06 6.60 -4.40
CA THR A 258 11.65 6.13 -3.15
C THR A 258 10.80 6.56 -1.96
N THR A 259 10.69 5.69 -0.94
CA THR A 259 9.99 5.95 0.31
C THR A 259 10.89 5.73 1.51
N SER A 260 10.52 6.27 2.66
CA SER A 260 11.21 6.05 3.94
C SER A 260 10.93 4.67 4.54
N ALA A 261 10.00 3.91 3.97
CA ALA A 261 9.69 2.55 4.43
C ALA A 261 10.96 1.66 4.47
N PRO A 262 11.09 0.78 5.47
CA PRO A 262 12.28 -0.05 5.64
C PRO A 262 12.49 -1.05 4.50
N SER A 263 11.41 -1.48 3.85
CA SER A 263 11.44 -2.42 2.74
C SER A 263 10.86 -1.80 1.47
N SER A 264 11.44 -2.14 0.31
CA SER A 264 10.79 -1.93 -0.98
C SER A 264 9.52 -2.78 -1.05
N ARG A 265 8.56 -2.40 -1.90
CA ARG A 265 7.31 -3.16 -2.05
C ARG A 265 6.85 -3.24 -3.49
N ILE A 266 6.04 -4.24 -3.79
CA ILE A 266 5.20 -4.36 -4.98
C ILE A 266 3.75 -4.47 -4.55
N GLY A 267 2.86 -3.88 -5.31
CA GLY A 267 1.42 -3.84 -5.02
C GLY A 267 0.56 -4.55 -6.05
N THR A 268 -0.72 -4.27 -5.98
CA THR A 268 -1.77 -4.90 -6.81
C THR A 268 -1.80 -4.40 -8.25
N GLY A 269 -1.04 -3.37 -8.63
CA GLY A 269 -0.99 -2.88 -10.02
C GLY A 269 -0.68 -3.99 -11.04
N PHE A 270 0.07 -5.02 -10.65
CA PHE A 270 0.36 -6.18 -11.50
C PHE A 270 -0.87 -7.03 -11.84
N LEU A 271 -2.00 -6.92 -11.11
CA LEU A 271 -3.24 -7.63 -11.42
C LEU A 271 -3.83 -7.24 -12.79
N ALA A 272 -3.44 -6.10 -13.34
CA ALA A 272 -3.78 -5.74 -14.71
C ALA A 272 -3.17 -6.69 -15.76
N PHE A 273 -2.14 -7.45 -15.41
CA PHE A 273 -1.37 -8.30 -16.34
C PHE A 273 -1.37 -9.78 -15.99
N GLY A 274 -1.80 -10.15 -14.80
CA GLY A 274 -1.82 -11.55 -14.36
C GLY A 274 -2.48 -11.73 -13.00
N ASP A 275 -2.73 -12.97 -12.64
CA ASP A 275 -3.18 -13.33 -11.31
C ASP A 275 -2.00 -13.39 -10.35
N ILE A 276 -2.25 -13.02 -9.10
CA ILE A 276 -1.28 -13.18 -8.01
C ILE A 276 -1.78 -14.28 -7.08
N ALA A 277 -0.93 -15.27 -6.81
CA ALA A 277 -1.24 -16.29 -5.82
C ALA A 277 -0.09 -16.45 -4.82
N ILE A 278 -0.43 -16.76 -3.57
CA ILE A 278 0.55 -16.98 -2.50
C ILE A 278 0.20 -18.28 -1.79
N ASP A 279 1.12 -19.21 -1.78
CA ASP A 279 1.06 -20.42 -0.97
C ASP A 279 1.94 -20.23 0.25
N TYR A 280 1.37 -19.76 1.36
CA TYR A 280 2.11 -19.54 2.59
C TYR A 280 2.63 -20.81 3.24
N LYS A 281 2.00 -21.97 2.96
CA LYS A 281 2.42 -23.29 3.50
C LYS A 281 3.67 -23.80 2.79
N LYS A 282 3.74 -23.62 1.47
CA LYS A 282 4.93 -23.98 0.68
C LYS A 282 5.97 -22.85 0.62
N GLY A 283 5.60 -21.63 1.03
CA GLY A 283 6.47 -20.46 0.92
C GLY A 283 6.72 -20.05 -0.53
N LEU A 284 5.69 -20.03 -1.36
CA LEU A 284 5.78 -19.68 -2.79
C LEU A 284 4.88 -18.51 -3.13
N PHE A 285 5.40 -17.59 -3.89
CA PHE A 285 4.66 -16.51 -4.54
C PHE A 285 4.59 -16.79 -6.04
N TYR A 286 3.44 -16.53 -6.66
CA TYR A 286 3.18 -16.74 -8.08
C TYR A 286 2.66 -15.46 -8.71
N PHE A 287 3.16 -15.16 -9.92
CA PHE A 287 2.56 -14.19 -10.82
C PHE A 287 2.26 -14.90 -12.14
N ILE A 288 1.00 -15.24 -12.37
CA ILE A 288 0.53 -16.01 -13.51
C ILE A 288 0.04 -15.04 -14.58
N PRO A 289 0.80 -14.82 -15.68
CA PRO A 289 0.48 -13.79 -16.65
C PRO A 289 -0.77 -14.15 -17.47
N TYR A 290 -1.58 -13.16 -17.82
CA TYR A 290 -2.70 -13.35 -18.77
C TYR A 290 -2.22 -13.56 -20.20
N GLU A 291 -1.09 -13.00 -20.56
CA GLU A 291 -0.46 -13.13 -21.87
C GLU A 291 1.03 -13.51 -21.67
N ALA A 292 1.33 -14.80 -21.88
CA ALA A 292 2.69 -15.29 -21.80
C ALA A 292 3.59 -14.56 -22.82
N ASN A 293 4.85 -14.32 -22.45
CA ASN A 293 5.86 -13.65 -23.28
C ASN A 293 5.59 -12.16 -23.61
N LYS A 294 4.51 -11.56 -23.15
CA LYS A 294 4.31 -10.12 -23.27
C LYS A 294 5.20 -9.38 -22.29
N VAL A 295 5.81 -8.30 -22.75
CA VAL A 295 6.64 -7.41 -21.93
C VAL A 295 5.94 -6.04 -21.85
N PRO A 296 5.05 -5.83 -20.87
CA PRO A 296 4.33 -4.58 -20.72
C PRO A 296 5.29 -3.41 -20.41
N ASN A 297 4.97 -2.23 -20.95
CA ASN A 297 5.59 -0.99 -20.54
C ASN A 297 4.79 -0.40 -19.39
N LEU A 298 5.44 -0.16 -18.25
CA LEU A 298 4.83 0.33 -17.02
C LEU A 298 5.26 1.76 -16.70
N TYR A 299 5.62 2.54 -17.72
CA TYR A 299 5.89 3.96 -17.55
C TYR A 299 4.58 4.69 -17.20
N GLN A 300 4.60 5.35 -16.04
CA GLN A 300 3.49 6.20 -15.59
C GLN A 300 3.99 7.65 -15.59
N PRO A 301 3.38 8.53 -16.38
CA PRO A 301 3.67 9.96 -16.28
C PRO A 301 3.24 10.48 -14.91
N GLU A 302 3.93 11.50 -14.41
CA GLU A 302 3.67 12.08 -13.10
C GLU A 302 3.70 13.61 -13.21
N TRP A 303 2.93 14.26 -12.37
CA TRP A 303 2.97 15.70 -12.24
C TRP A 303 4.29 16.15 -11.62
N ASP A 304 4.86 17.26 -12.11
CA ASP A 304 6.07 17.85 -11.53
C ASP A 304 5.83 18.42 -10.12
N VAL A 305 4.56 18.63 -9.77
CA VAL A 305 4.10 18.88 -8.40
C VAL A 305 2.95 17.95 -8.07
N VAL A 306 3.10 17.15 -7.03
CA VAL A 306 2.03 16.31 -6.50
C VAL A 306 1.21 17.11 -5.48
N ILE A 307 -0.08 17.22 -5.74
CA ILE A 307 -1.02 17.94 -4.86
C ILE A 307 -1.62 16.95 -3.87
N VAL A 308 -1.59 17.29 -2.59
CA VAL A 308 -2.17 16.49 -1.50
C VAL A 308 -3.10 17.35 -0.64
N VAL A 309 -3.97 16.67 0.14
CA VAL A 309 -4.78 17.34 1.18
C VAL A 309 -4.04 17.24 2.50
N SER A 310 -3.82 18.38 3.14
CA SER A 310 -3.23 18.48 4.48
C SER A 310 -4.00 19.52 5.28
N GLN A 311 -4.43 19.18 6.48
CA GLN A 311 -5.23 20.06 7.35
C GLN A 311 -6.41 20.72 6.63
N ASN A 312 -7.16 19.94 5.85
CA ASN A 312 -8.29 20.36 5.01
C ASN A 312 -7.93 21.42 3.95
N LYS A 313 -6.68 21.55 3.56
CA LYS A 313 -6.23 22.44 2.48
C LYS A 313 -5.51 21.63 1.39
N LEU A 314 -5.60 22.10 0.14
CA LEU A 314 -4.72 21.59 -0.90
C LEU A 314 -3.33 22.20 -0.72
N VAL A 315 -2.31 21.35 -0.74
CA VAL A 315 -0.92 21.79 -0.65
C VAL A 315 -0.06 21.09 -1.69
N ALA A 316 1.06 21.70 -2.03
CA ALA A 316 2.13 21.04 -2.78
C ALA A 316 2.78 20.00 -1.86
N GLY A 317 2.41 18.72 -1.98
CA GLY A 317 2.98 17.63 -1.16
C GLY A 317 4.40 17.29 -1.58
N MET A 318 4.64 17.18 -2.90
CA MET A 318 5.94 16.90 -3.48
C MET A 318 6.19 17.79 -4.70
N VAL A 319 7.40 18.34 -4.78
CA VAL A 319 7.89 19.07 -5.95
C VAL A 319 9.13 18.35 -6.47
N TRP A 320 9.02 17.74 -7.68
CA TRP A 320 10.07 16.88 -8.23
C TRP A 320 11.26 17.64 -8.83
N ASP A 321 11.06 18.87 -9.27
CA ASP A 321 12.12 19.74 -9.79
C ASP A 321 12.18 21.05 -9.01
N THR A 322 12.76 20.99 -7.82
CA THR A 322 12.86 22.15 -6.93
C THR A 322 13.75 23.30 -7.46
N LYS A 323 14.56 23.03 -8.49
CA LYS A 323 15.43 24.07 -9.09
C LYS A 323 14.67 24.99 -10.04
N HIS A 324 13.71 24.43 -10.78
CA HIS A 324 12.97 25.16 -11.81
C HIS A 324 11.51 25.43 -11.44
N SER A 325 10.99 24.79 -10.37
CA SER A 325 9.65 25.07 -9.88
C SER A 325 9.66 26.32 -8.97
N PRO A 326 8.72 27.24 -9.13
CA PRO A 326 8.52 28.33 -8.19
C PRO A 326 7.87 27.85 -6.87
N LEU A 327 7.23 26.66 -6.89
CA LEU A 327 6.59 26.04 -5.73
C LEU A 327 7.58 25.33 -4.81
N ARG A 328 7.22 25.29 -3.53
CA ARG A 328 7.88 24.50 -2.49
C ARG A 328 6.87 23.57 -1.83
N GLY A 329 7.37 22.47 -1.27
CA GLY A 329 6.54 21.56 -0.49
C GLY A 329 5.88 22.25 0.69
N GLY A 330 4.59 22.00 0.90
CA GLY A 330 3.78 22.61 1.96
C GLY A 330 3.05 23.90 1.57
N GLU A 331 3.37 24.53 0.45
CA GLU A 331 2.66 25.75 -0.01
C GLU A 331 1.21 25.44 -0.36
N GLN A 332 0.29 26.26 0.16
CA GLN A 332 -1.14 26.10 -0.06
C GLN A 332 -1.53 26.46 -1.50
N ILE A 333 -2.28 25.56 -2.15
CA ILE A 333 -2.88 25.76 -3.45
C ILE A 333 -4.32 26.25 -3.25
N VAL A 334 -4.64 27.41 -3.79
CA VAL A 334 -5.95 28.07 -3.60
C VAL A 334 -6.81 28.07 -4.86
N GLU A 335 -6.25 27.78 -6.02
CA GLU A 335 -6.99 27.68 -7.27
C GLU A 335 -6.31 26.68 -8.23
N ILE A 336 -7.12 25.90 -8.94
CA ILE A 336 -6.68 25.01 -10.02
C ILE A 336 -7.58 25.27 -11.23
N ASN A 337 -7.00 25.70 -12.36
CA ASN A 337 -7.72 25.99 -13.62
C ASN A 337 -8.97 26.88 -13.43
N GLY A 338 -8.88 27.90 -12.57
CA GLY A 338 -9.99 28.82 -12.26
C GLY A 338 -10.98 28.32 -11.20
N VAL A 339 -10.86 27.08 -10.72
CA VAL A 339 -11.68 26.56 -9.62
C VAL A 339 -11.01 26.88 -8.29
N SER A 340 -11.74 27.56 -7.40
CA SER A 340 -11.23 27.98 -6.09
C SER A 340 -11.21 26.83 -5.09
N TYR A 341 -10.11 26.71 -4.34
CA TYR A 341 -9.86 25.82 -3.21
C TYR A 341 -9.34 26.57 -1.97
N ALA A 342 -9.64 27.86 -1.88
CA ALA A 342 -9.20 28.69 -0.75
C ALA A 342 -9.84 28.29 0.60
N GLY A 343 -11.04 27.70 0.56
CA GLY A 343 -11.75 27.17 1.73
C GLY A 343 -11.24 25.80 2.19
N ASP A 344 -11.99 25.17 3.08
CA ASP A 344 -11.73 23.81 3.50
C ASP A 344 -12.08 22.82 2.40
N VAL A 345 -11.21 21.84 2.20
CA VAL A 345 -11.31 20.79 1.19
C VAL A 345 -11.69 19.49 1.86
N ASP A 346 -12.80 18.91 1.43
CA ASP A 346 -13.21 17.58 1.83
C ASP A 346 -12.23 16.55 1.26
N MET A 347 -11.49 15.87 2.14
CA MET A 347 -10.45 14.91 1.77
C MET A 347 -11.03 13.75 0.95
N TYR A 348 -12.18 13.22 1.36
CA TYR A 348 -12.83 12.11 0.65
C TYR A 348 -13.16 12.50 -0.80
N LYS A 349 -13.78 13.66 -0.99
CA LYS A 349 -14.11 14.16 -2.34
C LYS A 349 -12.86 14.46 -3.15
N ALA A 350 -11.84 15.07 -2.56
CA ALA A 350 -10.60 15.40 -3.24
C ALA A 350 -9.87 14.15 -3.77
N ILE A 351 -9.89 13.05 -3.01
CA ILE A 351 -9.23 11.81 -3.39
C ILE A 351 -10.10 10.99 -4.35
N THR A 352 -11.40 10.84 -4.07
CA THR A 352 -12.29 9.96 -4.86
C THR A 352 -12.75 10.58 -6.16
N LYS A 353 -13.01 11.90 -6.20
CA LYS A 353 -13.40 12.63 -7.42
C LYS A 353 -12.21 13.27 -8.13
N GLY A 354 -11.10 13.39 -7.42
CA GLY A 354 -9.91 14.09 -7.86
C GLY A 354 -10.07 15.62 -7.90
N VAL A 355 -8.96 16.31 -7.74
CA VAL A 355 -8.90 17.78 -7.96
C VAL A 355 -8.23 18.12 -9.29
N ILE A 356 -7.66 17.12 -9.95
CA ILE A 356 -6.96 17.22 -11.22
C ILE A 356 -7.83 16.61 -12.31
N PRO A 357 -8.23 17.39 -13.35
CA PRO A 357 -8.98 16.84 -14.47
C PRO A 357 -8.17 15.77 -15.21
N ALA A 358 -8.78 14.61 -15.47
CA ALA A 358 -8.11 13.46 -16.10
C ALA A 358 -7.61 13.72 -17.54
N SER A 359 -8.17 14.72 -18.23
CA SER A 359 -7.91 14.99 -19.64
C SER A 359 -6.81 16.01 -19.93
N THR A 360 -6.07 16.46 -18.91
CA THR A 360 -5.05 17.50 -19.08
C THR A 360 -3.66 17.04 -18.63
N ASN A 361 -2.64 17.55 -19.28
CA ASN A 361 -1.23 17.40 -18.87
C ASN A 361 -0.61 18.73 -18.39
N LYS A 362 -1.43 19.78 -18.24
CA LYS A 362 -1.05 21.10 -17.73
C LYS A 362 -2.14 21.64 -16.83
N LEU A 363 -1.75 22.24 -15.70
CA LEU A 363 -2.66 22.92 -14.78
C LEU A 363 -2.12 24.32 -14.51
N SER A 364 -2.99 25.33 -14.64
CA SER A 364 -2.75 26.65 -14.06
C SER A 364 -3.13 26.57 -12.59
N ILE A 365 -2.24 26.94 -11.70
CA ILE A 365 -2.50 26.96 -10.26
C ILE A 365 -2.18 28.32 -9.67
N LYS A 366 -2.96 28.73 -8.66
CA LYS A 366 -2.60 29.80 -7.74
C LYS A 366 -2.28 29.22 -6.37
N TYR A 367 -1.26 29.75 -5.74
CA TYR A 367 -0.77 29.31 -4.46
C TYR A 367 -0.38 30.51 -3.58
N ILE A 368 -0.35 30.32 -2.28
CA ILE A 368 0.05 31.34 -1.32
C ILE A 368 1.55 31.19 -1.04
N ASP A 369 2.31 32.26 -1.27
CA ASP A 369 3.70 32.36 -0.84
C ASP A 369 3.73 32.52 0.71
N PRO A 370 4.31 31.57 1.46
CA PRO A 370 4.26 31.61 2.92
C PRO A 370 5.07 32.77 3.54
N ASN A 371 5.98 33.38 2.77
CA ASN A 371 6.82 34.48 3.27
C ASN A 371 6.16 35.84 3.14
N THR A 372 5.36 36.02 2.06
CA THR A 372 4.74 37.32 1.75
C THR A 372 3.22 37.31 1.92
N ALA A 373 2.61 36.11 2.09
CA ALA A 373 1.17 35.90 2.07
C ALA A 373 0.50 36.33 0.73
N GLU A 374 1.26 36.59 -0.29
CA GLU A 374 0.76 36.97 -1.61
C GLU A 374 0.31 35.73 -2.39
N THR A 375 -0.74 35.89 -3.19
CA THR A 375 -1.16 34.87 -4.15
C THR A 375 -0.32 34.97 -5.42
N ARG A 376 0.36 33.88 -5.74
CA ARG A 376 1.17 33.75 -6.97
C ARG A 376 0.55 32.71 -7.90
N SER A 377 0.93 32.77 -9.18
CA SER A 377 0.45 31.85 -10.20
C SER A 377 1.61 31.12 -10.87
N THR A 378 1.37 29.87 -11.23
CA THR A 378 2.30 29.06 -12.02
C THR A 378 1.57 27.99 -12.83
N VAL A 379 2.31 27.28 -13.69
CA VAL A 379 1.79 26.15 -14.47
C VAL A 379 2.57 24.91 -14.09
N ILE A 380 1.88 23.87 -13.63
CA ILE A 380 2.45 22.55 -13.41
C ILE A 380 2.16 21.62 -14.59
N ARG A 381 3.00 20.59 -14.78
CA ARG A 381 2.94 19.70 -15.95
C ARG A 381 3.05 18.24 -15.53
N CYS A 382 2.35 17.40 -16.27
CA CYS A 382 2.51 15.94 -16.21
C CYS A 382 3.51 15.50 -17.29
N LYS A 383 4.55 14.74 -16.93
CA LYS A 383 5.65 14.31 -17.82
C LYS A 383 5.91 12.81 -17.70
#